data_1e7737ecece698dab4841b8874e7ffc7
#
_entry.id   1e7737ecece698dab4841b8874e7ffc7
#
_cell.length_a   1.000
_cell.length_b   1.000
_cell.length_c   1.000
_cell.angle_alpha   90.00
_cell.angle_beta   90.00
_cell.angle_gamma   90.00
#
_symmetry.space_group_name_H-M   'P 1'
#
loop_
_entity.id
_entity.type
_entity.pdbx_description
1 polymer ?
#
loop_
_entity_poly.entity_id
_entity_poly.type
_entity_poly.pdbx_seq_one_letter_code
_entity_poly.pdbx_strand_id
1 'polypeptide(L)'
;SGADRESTAFHILWDIRLPRLFAAALLGGALSVSGFLLQTFFANPIAGPFVLGISSGAKLVVAFVMILFLGKGLFMGSASMIVAAFAGSMLSMGFVLVIARRVRQMPVLVVCGVMISYICSAITDFVVTFADDANIVNLHNWSMGSFSGTTWDQVRVMAAVVLPVSVLSFCMAKPISAYQLGEEYARSLGVNAKRFRAELILLSSG
;
A
#
# COMPACT_ATOMS: atom_id res chain seq x y z
N SER A 1 -31.13 -26.23 -19.70
CA SER A 1 -31.57 -25.72 -20.99
C SER A 1 -30.93 -24.36 -21.28
N GLY A 2 -31.33 -23.60 -22.37
CA GLY A 2 -30.64 -22.35 -22.76
C GLY A 2 -30.74 -21.26 -21.70
N ALA A 3 -31.87 -21.09 -21.05
CA ALA A 3 -32.10 -20.09 -20.00
C ALA A 3 -31.17 -20.26 -18.78
N ASP A 4 -30.84 -21.48 -18.41
CA ASP A 4 -29.94 -21.77 -17.29
C ASP A 4 -28.49 -21.40 -17.61
N ARG A 5 -28.10 -21.56 -18.88
CA ARG A 5 -26.75 -21.15 -19.35
C ARG A 5 -26.57 -19.64 -19.41
N GLU A 6 -27.61 -18.90 -19.85
CA GLU A 6 -27.60 -17.43 -19.84
C GLU A 6 -27.57 -16.89 -18.41
N SER A 7 -28.34 -17.46 -17.50
CA SER A 7 -28.30 -17.11 -16.06
C SER A 7 -26.93 -17.36 -15.46
N THR A 8 -26.32 -18.52 -15.72
CA THR A 8 -24.99 -18.87 -15.22
C THR A 8 -23.91 -17.97 -15.81
N ALA A 9 -23.97 -17.66 -17.12
CA ALA A 9 -23.02 -16.75 -17.77
C ALA A 9 -23.12 -15.33 -17.20
N PHE A 10 -24.32 -14.84 -16.92
CA PHE A 10 -24.55 -13.56 -16.30
C PHE A 10 -23.96 -13.49 -14.88
N HIS A 11 -24.20 -14.51 -14.04
CA HIS A 11 -23.62 -14.57 -12.70
C HIS A 11 -22.09 -14.62 -12.72
N ILE A 12 -21.50 -15.40 -13.61
CA ILE A 12 -20.03 -15.45 -13.76
C ILE A 12 -19.48 -14.08 -14.15
N LEU A 13 -20.15 -13.38 -15.06
CA LEU A 13 -19.72 -12.07 -15.50
C LEU A 13 -19.88 -11.02 -14.39
N TRP A 14 -21.08 -10.94 -13.81
CA TRP A 14 -21.45 -9.88 -12.88
C TRP A 14 -20.87 -10.05 -11.47
N ASP A 15 -20.92 -11.28 -10.93
CA ASP A 15 -20.52 -11.51 -9.53
C ASP A 15 -19.05 -11.93 -9.38
N ILE A 16 -18.40 -12.40 -10.48
CA ILE A 16 -17.03 -12.89 -10.41
C ILE A 16 -16.08 -12.01 -11.22
N ARG A 17 -16.35 -11.78 -12.52
CA ARG A 17 -15.37 -11.11 -13.40
C ARG A 17 -15.34 -9.61 -13.22
N LEU A 18 -16.49 -8.95 -13.18
CA LEU A 18 -16.57 -7.50 -13.06
C LEU A 18 -15.96 -6.96 -11.76
N PRO A 19 -16.26 -7.51 -10.55
CA PRO A 19 -15.62 -7.04 -9.34
C PRO A 19 -14.10 -7.13 -9.37
N ARG A 20 -13.56 -8.20 -9.93
CA ARG A 20 -12.09 -8.37 -10.10
C ARG A 20 -11.49 -7.33 -11.02
N LEU A 21 -12.15 -7.05 -12.14
CA LEU A 21 -11.73 -6.02 -13.10
C LEU A 21 -11.70 -4.63 -12.47
N PHE A 22 -12.77 -4.26 -11.78
CA PHE A 22 -12.85 -2.96 -11.09
C PHE A 22 -11.82 -2.86 -9.95
N ALA A 23 -11.65 -3.91 -9.17
CA ALA A 23 -10.63 -3.94 -8.11
C ALA A 23 -9.22 -3.78 -8.69
N ALA A 24 -8.90 -4.51 -9.77
CA ALA A 24 -7.60 -4.40 -10.44
C ALA A 24 -7.36 -2.99 -11.00
N ALA A 25 -8.37 -2.38 -11.61
CA ALA A 25 -8.27 -1.02 -12.13
C ALA A 25 -8.10 0.02 -11.01
N LEU A 26 -8.87 -0.08 -9.93
CA LEU A 26 -8.79 0.83 -8.78
C LEU A 26 -7.43 0.71 -8.08
N LEU A 27 -7.01 -0.50 -7.73
CA LEU A 27 -5.74 -0.73 -7.02
C LEU A 27 -4.53 -0.43 -7.91
N GLY A 28 -4.58 -0.75 -9.21
CA GLY A 28 -3.54 -0.38 -10.17
C GLY A 28 -3.43 1.15 -10.32
N GLY A 29 -4.56 1.85 -10.40
CA GLY A 29 -4.62 3.30 -10.39
C GLY A 29 -4.07 3.91 -9.11
N ALA A 30 -4.47 3.40 -7.95
CA ALA A 30 -3.98 3.83 -6.64
C ALA A 30 -2.45 3.66 -6.53
N LEU A 31 -1.94 2.50 -6.94
CA LEU A 31 -0.51 2.21 -6.91
C LEU A 31 0.28 3.13 -7.84
N SER A 32 -0.28 3.47 -9.01
CA SER A 32 0.34 4.41 -9.96
C SER A 32 0.41 5.83 -9.37
N VAL A 33 -0.67 6.31 -8.75
CA VAL A 33 -0.71 7.62 -8.10
C VAL A 33 0.25 7.65 -6.91
N SER A 34 0.22 6.65 -6.03
CA SER A 34 1.14 6.52 -4.90
C SER A 34 2.60 6.52 -5.35
N GLY A 35 2.92 5.74 -6.39
CA GLY A 35 4.26 5.71 -6.98
C GLY A 35 4.71 7.07 -7.48
N PHE A 36 3.86 7.78 -8.20
CA PHE A 36 4.14 9.13 -8.71
C PHE A 36 4.38 10.15 -7.58
N LEU A 37 3.57 10.12 -6.53
CA LEU A 37 3.74 10.99 -5.36
C LEU A 37 5.07 10.73 -4.64
N LEU A 38 5.44 9.46 -4.47
CA LEU A 38 6.71 9.08 -3.87
C LEU A 38 7.91 9.45 -4.74
N GLN A 39 7.84 9.24 -6.05
CA GLN A 39 8.87 9.68 -6.99
C GLN A 39 9.07 11.19 -6.92
N THR A 40 7.99 11.94 -6.83
CA THR A 40 8.03 13.39 -6.63
C THR A 40 8.67 13.77 -5.30
N PHE A 41 8.27 13.12 -4.20
CA PHE A 41 8.81 13.38 -2.87
C PHE A 41 10.32 13.14 -2.80
N PHE A 42 10.80 12.04 -3.39
CA PHE A 42 12.21 11.66 -3.37
C PHE A 42 13.03 12.35 -4.48
N ALA A 43 12.37 13.06 -5.39
CA ALA A 43 12.98 13.57 -6.64
C ALA A 43 13.77 12.47 -7.36
N ASN A 44 13.24 11.23 -7.35
CA ASN A 44 13.91 10.05 -7.86
C ASN A 44 12.90 9.11 -8.56
N PRO A 45 13.04 8.84 -9.85
CA PRO A 45 12.11 7.99 -10.60
C PRO A 45 12.13 6.51 -10.17
N ILE A 46 13.13 6.07 -9.42
CA ILE A 46 13.23 4.68 -8.91
C ILE A 46 12.46 4.52 -7.60
N ALA A 47 12.15 5.61 -6.89
CA ALA A 47 11.44 5.55 -5.64
C ALA A 47 9.99 5.08 -5.84
N GLY A 48 9.61 4.05 -5.12
CA GLY A 48 8.27 3.47 -5.15
C GLY A 48 7.87 2.92 -3.78
N PRO A 49 6.59 2.55 -3.60
CA PRO A 49 6.09 2.05 -2.31
C PRO A 49 6.85 0.84 -1.77
N PHE A 50 7.33 -0.03 -2.66
CA PHE A 50 8.11 -1.21 -2.29
C PHE A 50 9.50 -0.86 -1.75
N VAL A 51 10.13 0.18 -2.30
CA VAL A 51 11.50 0.59 -1.92
C VAL A 51 11.54 1.17 -0.51
N LEU A 52 10.42 1.71 -0.02
CA LEU A 52 10.34 2.37 1.29
C LEU A 52 10.00 1.44 2.46
N GLY A 53 9.91 0.14 2.22
CA GLY A 53 9.60 -0.82 3.26
C GLY A 53 8.14 -0.87 3.68
N ILE A 54 7.24 -0.17 2.99
CA ILE A 54 5.81 -0.15 3.29
C ILE A 54 5.25 -1.57 3.21
N SER A 55 5.51 -2.27 2.12
CA SER A 55 5.06 -3.65 1.90
C SER A 55 5.67 -4.63 2.89
N SER A 56 6.98 -4.49 3.19
CA SER A 56 7.66 -5.36 4.17
C SER A 56 7.15 -5.14 5.59
N GLY A 57 6.83 -3.88 5.96
CA GLY A 57 6.22 -3.57 7.24
C GLY A 57 4.80 -4.10 7.37
N ALA A 58 4.00 -4.02 6.30
CA ALA A 58 2.68 -4.63 6.24
C ALA A 58 2.76 -6.14 6.45
N LYS A 59 3.65 -6.83 5.70
CA LYS A 59 3.89 -8.27 5.82
C LYS A 59 4.34 -8.68 7.23
N LEU A 60 5.22 -7.90 7.85
CA LEU A 60 5.70 -8.15 9.21
C LEU A 60 4.54 -8.17 10.22
N VAL A 61 3.70 -7.12 10.23
CA VAL A 61 2.59 -7.03 11.19
C VAL A 61 1.56 -8.12 10.92
N VAL A 62 1.26 -8.42 9.65
CA VAL A 62 0.36 -9.52 9.27
C VAL A 62 0.92 -10.86 9.73
N ALA A 63 2.23 -11.11 9.58
CA ALA A 63 2.88 -12.33 10.07
C ALA A 63 2.72 -12.48 11.59
N PHE A 64 2.99 -11.42 12.36
CA PHE A 64 2.77 -11.43 13.81
C PHE A 64 1.32 -11.74 14.16
N VAL A 65 0.38 -11.06 13.51
CA VAL A 65 -1.05 -11.26 13.75
C VAL A 65 -1.47 -12.69 13.41
N MET A 66 -1.07 -13.22 12.25
CA MET A 66 -1.37 -14.61 11.86
C MET A 66 -0.83 -15.62 12.88
N ILE A 67 0.44 -15.52 13.24
CA ILE A 67 1.09 -16.48 14.13
C ILE A 67 0.53 -16.41 15.56
N LEU A 68 0.30 -15.20 16.09
CA LEU A 68 -0.20 -15.02 17.46
C LEU A 68 -1.67 -15.40 17.63
N PHE A 69 -2.52 -15.15 16.63
CA PHE A 69 -3.97 -15.38 16.73
C PHE A 69 -4.41 -16.73 16.20
N LEU A 70 -3.86 -17.19 15.06
CA LEU A 70 -4.16 -18.52 14.54
C LEU A 70 -3.59 -19.63 15.44
N GLY A 71 -2.42 -19.42 16.05
CA GLY A 71 -1.87 -20.31 17.06
C GLY A 71 -2.76 -20.47 18.31
N LYS A 72 -3.72 -19.55 18.53
CA LYS A 72 -4.73 -19.61 19.59
C LYS A 72 -6.10 -20.11 19.11
N GLY A 73 -6.21 -20.61 17.86
CA GLY A 73 -7.47 -21.10 17.29
C GLY A 73 -8.50 -20.00 16.97
N LEU A 74 -8.08 -18.75 16.90
CA LEU A 74 -8.96 -17.63 16.58
C LEU A 74 -8.94 -17.39 15.06
N PHE A 75 -10.10 -17.52 14.43
CA PHE A 75 -10.26 -17.22 13.01
C PHE A 75 -10.22 -15.68 12.80
N MET A 76 -9.31 -15.23 11.96
CA MET A 76 -9.25 -13.82 11.59
C MET A 76 -9.95 -13.60 10.24
N GLY A 77 -10.89 -12.65 10.21
CA GLY A 77 -11.54 -12.23 8.98
C GLY A 77 -10.62 -11.37 8.11
N SER A 78 -10.95 -11.23 6.83
CA SER A 78 -10.21 -10.39 5.88
C SER A 78 -10.03 -8.94 6.37
N ALA A 79 -11.02 -8.40 7.07
CA ALA A 79 -10.96 -7.03 7.61
C ALA A 79 -9.82 -6.84 8.63
N SER A 80 -9.59 -7.81 9.53
CA SER A 80 -8.51 -7.71 10.52
C SER A 80 -7.13 -7.80 9.87
N MET A 81 -6.98 -8.57 8.79
CA MET A 81 -5.75 -8.63 8.00
C MET A 81 -5.47 -7.30 7.28
N ILE A 82 -6.49 -6.65 6.74
CA ILE A 82 -6.37 -5.33 6.12
C ILE A 82 -5.92 -4.29 7.17
N VAL A 83 -6.53 -4.27 8.35
CA VAL A 83 -6.15 -3.36 9.43
C VAL A 83 -4.71 -3.63 9.90
N ALA A 84 -4.30 -4.90 10.02
CA ALA A 84 -2.94 -5.28 10.39
C ALA A 84 -1.92 -4.81 9.33
N ALA A 85 -2.23 -5.04 8.05
CA ALA A 85 -1.39 -4.59 6.93
C ALA A 85 -1.25 -3.06 6.92
N PHE A 86 -2.37 -2.35 7.09
CA PHE A 86 -2.37 -0.89 7.15
C PHE A 86 -1.56 -0.37 8.34
N ALA A 87 -1.71 -0.95 9.53
CA ALA A 87 -0.92 -0.60 10.70
C ALA A 87 0.59 -0.82 10.46
N GLY A 88 0.97 -1.95 9.84
CA GLY A 88 2.36 -2.25 9.49
C GLY A 88 2.95 -1.28 8.48
N SER A 89 2.18 -0.92 7.45
CA SER A 89 2.60 0.07 6.45
C SER A 89 2.79 1.47 7.08
N MET A 90 1.87 1.88 7.96
CA MET A 90 1.96 3.15 8.68
C MET A 90 3.16 3.20 9.64
N LEU A 91 3.48 2.11 10.34
CA LEU A 91 4.67 2.01 11.18
C LEU A 91 5.94 2.18 10.35
N SER A 92 6.10 1.45 9.26
CA SER A 92 7.25 1.59 8.34
C SER A 92 7.38 3.01 7.82
N MET A 93 6.28 3.61 7.34
CA MET A 93 6.30 4.97 6.83
C MET A 93 6.60 5.98 7.95
N GLY A 94 6.11 5.75 9.17
CA GLY A 94 6.42 6.55 10.34
C GLY A 94 7.94 6.59 10.62
N PHE A 95 8.62 5.45 10.52
CA PHE A 95 10.08 5.39 10.64
C PHE A 95 10.79 6.18 9.55
N VAL A 96 10.37 6.04 8.30
CA VAL A 96 10.90 6.83 7.17
C VAL A 96 10.73 8.32 7.42
N LEU A 97 9.55 8.75 7.89
CA LEU A 97 9.26 10.15 8.23
C LEU A 97 10.14 10.70 9.36
N VAL A 98 10.36 9.92 10.41
CA VAL A 98 11.24 10.32 11.53
C VAL A 98 12.66 10.53 11.03
N ILE A 99 13.16 9.63 10.19
CA ILE A 99 14.48 9.74 9.57
C ILE A 99 14.53 10.94 8.62
N ALA A 100 13.49 11.15 7.82
CA ALA A 100 13.38 12.26 6.88
C ALA A 100 13.47 13.65 7.55
N ARG A 101 13.10 13.76 8.82
CA ARG A 101 13.24 15.01 9.59
C ARG A 101 14.70 15.36 9.90
N ARG A 102 15.58 14.36 9.96
CA ARG A 102 17.01 14.51 10.31
C ARG A 102 17.94 14.45 9.09
N VAL A 103 17.54 13.76 8.05
CA VAL A 103 18.32 13.55 6.83
C VAL A 103 17.84 14.53 5.75
N ARG A 104 18.77 15.34 5.24
CA ARG A 104 18.48 16.32 4.18
C ARG A 104 18.70 15.76 2.77
N GLN A 105 19.48 14.70 2.66
CA GLN A 105 19.85 14.11 1.38
C GLN A 105 18.84 13.02 0.99
N MET A 106 18.13 13.21 -0.10
CA MET A 106 17.10 12.28 -0.60
C MET A 106 17.64 10.88 -0.91
N PRO A 107 18.84 10.70 -1.52
CA PRO A 107 19.39 9.36 -1.73
C PRO A 107 19.58 8.55 -0.44
N VAL A 108 20.02 9.21 0.64
CA VAL A 108 20.19 8.55 1.96
C VAL A 108 18.85 8.08 2.51
N LEU A 109 17.78 8.84 2.28
CA LEU A 109 16.44 8.46 2.73
C LEU A 109 15.91 7.22 1.99
N VAL A 110 16.19 7.08 0.70
CA VAL A 110 15.89 5.87 -0.08
C VAL A 110 16.63 4.67 0.48
N VAL A 111 17.92 4.81 0.77
CA VAL A 111 18.75 3.75 1.40
C VAL A 111 18.16 3.35 2.76
N CYS A 112 17.73 4.31 3.58
CA CYS A 112 17.07 4.02 4.85
C CYS A 112 15.77 3.21 4.65
N GLY A 113 14.97 3.54 3.65
CA GLY A 113 13.76 2.77 3.31
C GLY A 113 14.07 1.32 2.94
N VAL A 114 15.09 1.12 2.12
CA VAL A 114 15.58 -0.23 1.76
C VAL A 114 16.06 -0.99 3.00
N MET A 115 16.83 -0.34 3.89
CA MET A 115 17.27 -0.94 5.15
C MET A 115 16.09 -1.35 6.05
N ILE A 116 15.07 -0.51 6.16
CA ILE A 116 13.83 -0.86 6.88
C ILE A 116 13.16 -2.09 6.26
N SER A 117 13.10 -2.17 4.93
CA SER A 117 12.60 -3.36 4.23
C SER A 117 13.33 -4.62 4.63
N TYR A 118 14.66 -4.60 4.62
CA TYR A 118 15.48 -5.76 5.00
C TYR A 118 15.31 -6.13 6.47
N ILE A 119 15.24 -5.15 7.37
CA ILE A 119 14.99 -5.40 8.80
C ILE A 119 13.61 -6.05 9.00
N CYS A 120 12.57 -5.50 8.40
CA CYS A 120 11.22 -6.07 8.48
C CYS A 120 11.17 -7.50 7.90
N SER A 121 11.84 -7.75 6.77
CA SER A 121 11.90 -9.08 6.17
C SER A 121 12.65 -10.06 7.05
N ALA A 122 13.82 -9.69 7.58
CA ALA A 122 14.59 -10.55 8.48
C ALA A 122 13.82 -10.92 9.76
N ILE A 123 13.09 -9.96 10.34
CA ILE A 123 12.23 -10.24 11.50
C ILE A 123 11.08 -11.15 11.09
N THR A 124 10.46 -10.93 9.93
CA THR A 124 9.38 -11.79 9.42
C THR A 124 9.88 -13.22 9.24
N ASP A 125 11.02 -13.42 8.59
CA ASP A 125 11.61 -14.73 8.34
C ASP A 125 11.97 -15.44 9.66
N PHE A 126 12.49 -14.69 10.63
CA PHE A 126 12.77 -15.21 11.97
C PHE A 126 11.48 -15.68 12.67
N VAL A 127 10.43 -14.87 12.66
CA VAL A 127 9.13 -15.18 13.30
C VAL A 127 8.47 -16.38 12.62
N VAL A 128 8.54 -16.46 11.30
CA VAL A 128 8.01 -17.56 10.48
C VAL A 128 8.70 -18.89 10.80
N THR A 129 9.97 -18.89 11.20
CA THR A 129 10.69 -20.10 11.59
C THR A 129 10.04 -20.84 12.78
N PHE A 130 9.30 -20.14 13.63
CA PHE A 130 8.58 -20.71 14.78
C PHE A 130 7.08 -20.92 14.52
N ALA A 131 6.64 -20.72 13.29
CA ALA A 131 5.24 -20.87 12.91
C ALA A 131 4.93 -22.28 12.42
N ASP A 132 3.68 -22.71 12.58
CA ASP A 132 3.19 -23.95 11.99
C ASP A 132 3.14 -23.86 10.46
N ASP A 133 3.34 -24.96 9.76
CA ASP A 133 3.37 -25.05 8.29
C ASP A 133 2.13 -24.41 7.64
N ALA A 134 0.95 -24.59 8.24
CA ALA A 134 -0.30 -23.98 7.75
C ALA A 134 -0.25 -22.45 7.77
N ASN A 135 0.37 -21.85 8.79
CA ASN A 135 0.52 -20.41 8.92
C ASN A 135 1.53 -19.85 7.91
N ILE A 136 2.59 -20.62 7.63
CA ILE A 136 3.59 -20.28 6.60
C ILE A 136 2.94 -20.21 5.22
N VAL A 137 2.16 -21.24 4.87
CA VAL A 137 1.42 -21.30 3.59
C VAL A 137 0.41 -20.16 3.47
N ASN A 138 -0.35 -19.88 4.55
CA ASN A 138 -1.33 -18.80 4.57
C ASN A 138 -0.67 -17.43 4.40
N LEU A 139 0.44 -17.16 5.08
CA LEU A 139 1.20 -15.91 4.94
C LEU A 139 1.79 -15.77 3.54
N HIS A 140 2.29 -16.86 2.97
CA HIS A 140 2.80 -16.87 1.60
C HIS A 140 1.69 -16.52 0.61
N ASN A 141 0.56 -17.22 0.66
CA ASN A 141 -0.59 -16.97 -0.20
C ASN A 141 -1.13 -15.53 -0.05
N TRP A 142 -1.19 -15.02 1.19
CA TRP A 142 -1.58 -13.66 1.45
C TRP A 142 -0.60 -12.66 0.81
N SER A 143 0.71 -12.90 0.94
CA SER A 143 1.74 -12.00 0.41
C SER A 143 1.81 -11.96 -1.12
N MET A 144 1.38 -13.05 -1.79
CA MET A 144 1.29 -13.08 -3.26
C MET A 144 0.15 -12.21 -3.80
N GLY A 145 -0.87 -11.97 -2.99
CA GLY A 145 -2.07 -11.25 -3.39
C GLY A 145 -2.96 -12.06 -4.34
N SER A 146 -4.25 -11.81 -4.29
CA SER A 146 -5.21 -12.44 -5.21
C SER A 146 -6.46 -11.60 -5.33
N PHE A 147 -6.97 -11.48 -6.56
CA PHE A 147 -8.28 -10.92 -6.82
C PHE A 147 -9.39 -11.98 -6.80
N SER A 148 -9.05 -13.26 -6.55
CA SER A 148 -10.06 -14.32 -6.42
C SER A 148 -10.88 -14.10 -5.14
N GLY A 149 -12.20 -14.12 -5.27
CA GLY A 149 -13.10 -13.84 -4.16
C GLY A 149 -13.38 -12.36 -3.89
N THR A 150 -12.93 -11.46 -4.77
CA THR A 150 -13.32 -10.04 -4.69
C THR A 150 -14.83 -9.89 -4.91
N THR A 151 -15.49 -9.18 -3.99
CA THR A 151 -16.94 -8.89 -4.03
C THR A 151 -17.19 -7.43 -4.36
N TRP A 152 -18.43 -7.11 -4.78
CA TRP A 152 -18.84 -5.72 -5.03
C TRP A 152 -18.74 -4.84 -3.78
N ASP A 153 -18.96 -5.38 -2.59
CA ASP A 153 -18.82 -4.62 -1.35
C ASP A 153 -17.36 -4.20 -1.10
N GLN A 154 -16.42 -5.09 -1.38
CA GLN A 154 -14.99 -4.74 -1.33
C GLN A 154 -14.62 -3.69 -2.38
N VAL A 155 -15.14 -3.79 -3.61
CA VAL A 155 -14.92 -2.79 -4.66
C VAL A 155 -15.47 -1.42 -4.23
N ARG A 156 -16.64 -1.36 -3.60
CA ARG A 156 -17.20 -0.10 -3.08
C ARG A 156 -16.32 0.53 -2.00
N VAL A 157 -15.81 -0.28 -1.07
CA VAL A 157 -14.90 0.20 -0.03
C VAL A 157 -13.60 0.70 -0.64
N MET A 158 -12.99 -0.05 -1.58
CA MET A 158 -11.80 0.40 -2.30
C MET A 158 -12.05 1.71 -3.06
N ALA A 159 -13.16 1.81 -3.78
CA ALA A 159 -13.53 3.02 -4.51
C ALA A 159 -13.72 4.23 -3.59
N ALA A 160 -14.35 4.02 -2.42
CA ALA A 160 -14.58 5.06 -1.42
C ALA A 160 -13.28 5.63 -0.84
N VAL A 161 -12.19 4.88 -0.86
CA VAL A 161 -10.86 5.35 -0.42
C VAL A 161 -10.04 5.87 -1.60
N VAL A 162 -9.92 5.08 -2.66
CA VAL A 162 -9.01 5.38 -3.80
C VAL A 162 -9.46 6.61 -4.58
N LEU A 163 -10.76 6.78 -4.84
CA LEU A 163 -11.24 7.91 -5.64
C LEU A 163 -11.01 9.26 -4.96
N PRO A 164 -11.35 9.46 -3.66
CA PRO A 164 -11.05 10.72 -2.98
C PRO A 164 -9.56 11.03 -2.91
N VAL A 165 -8.71 10.03 -2.61
CA VAL A 165 -7.25 10.21 -2.57
C VAL A 165 -6.72 10.59 -3.95
N SER A 166 -7.20 9.96 -5.02
CA SER A 166 -6.83 10.29 -6.39
C SER A 166 -7.26 11.71 -6.78
N VAL A 167 -8.46 12.12 -6.42
CA VAL A 167 -8.96 13.50 -6.65
C VAL A 167 -8.13 14.52 -5.87
N LEU A 168 -7.81 14.26 -4.60
CA LEU A 168 -6.96 15.14 -3.79
C LEU A 168 -5.56 15.25 -4.41
N SER A 169 -4.98 14.14 -4.86
CA SER A 169 -3.69 14.12 -5.54
C SER A 169 -3.72 14.95 -6.83
N PHE A 170 -4.80 14.87 -7.60
CA PHE A 170 -5.00 15.68 -8.79
C PHE A 170 -5.14 17.19 -8.47
N CYS A 171 -5.84 17.53 -7.39
CA CYS A 171 -5.92 18.91 -6.91
C CYS A 171 -4.54 19.49 -6.53
N MET A 172 -3.60 18.63 -6.15
CA MET A 172 -2.22 19.00 -5.83
C MET A 172 -1.30 19.06 -7.07
N ALA A 173 -1.80 18.88 -8.28
CA ALA A 173 -0.99 18.85 -9.51
C ALA A 173 -0.10 20.11 -9.68
N LYS A 174 -0.62 21.31 -9.38
CA LYS A 174 0.16 22.57 -9.47
C LYS A 174 1.34 22.61 -8.49
N PRO A 175 1.15 22.41 -7.16
CA PRO A 175 2.29 22.36 -6.24
C PRO A 175 3.24 21.19 -6.53
N ILE A 176 2.75 20.06 -7.03
CA ILE A 176 3.59 18.92 -7.46
C ILE A 176 4.51 19.35 -8.60
N SER A 177 3.98 19.96 -9.66
CA SER A 177 4.76 20.44 -10.79
C SER A 177 5.80 21.50 -10.38
N ALA A 178 5.43 22.41 -9.48
CA ALA A 178 6.38 23.38 -8.94
C ALA A 178 7.51 22.71 -8.14
N TYR A 179 7.19 21.67 -7.34
CA TYR A 179 8.17 20.96 -6.53
C TYR A 179 9.14 20.12 -7.38
N GLN A 180 8.68 19.57 -8.51
CA GLN A 180 9.52 18.83 -9.46
C GLN A 180 10.58 19.72 -10.13
N LEU A 181 10.34 21.04 -10.25
CA LEU A 181 11.32 22.02 -10.75
C LEU A 181 12.37 22.42 -9.69
N GLY A 182 12.20 21.98 -8.46
CA GLY A 182 13.09 22.22 -7.33
C GLY A 182 12.38 22.81 -6.13
N GLU A 183 12.85 22.43 -4.93
CA GLU A 183 12.24 22.87 -3.66
C GLU A 183 12.30 24.40 -3.50
N GLU A 184 13.42 25.03 -3.90
CA GLU A 184 13.58 26.48 -3.81
C GLU A 184 12.62 27.21 -4.75
N TYR A 185 12.43 26.67 -5.96
CA TYR A 185 11.45 27.21 -6.91
C TYR A 185 10.03 27.11 -6.37
N ALA A 186 9.66 25.94 -5.82
CA ALA A 186 8.35 25.77 -5.19
C ALA A 186 8.12 26.75 -4.03
N ARG A 187 9.14 27.00 -3.21
CA ARG A 187 9.08 28.00 -2.13
C ARG A 187 8.88 29.41 -2.63
N SER A 188 9.52 29.79 -3.73
CA SER A 188 9.33 31.13 -4.34
C SER A 188 7.90 31.34 -4.84
N LEU A 189 7.20 30.27 -5.19
CA LEU A 189 5.78 30.27 -5.56
C LEU A 189 4.82 30.16 -4.36
N GLY A 190 5.34 30.22 -3.13
CA GLY A 190 4.52 30.17 -1.91
C GLY A 190 4.19 28.77 -1.41
N VAL A 191 4.77 27.71 -1.96
CA VAL A 191 4.56 26.34 -1.48
C VAL A 191 5.33 26.12 -0.20
N ASN A 192 4.63 25.74 0.88
CA ASN A 192 5.28 25.34 2.13
C ASN A 192 5.85 23.92 1.99
N ALA A 193 7.15 23.83 1.68
CA ALA A 193 7.81 22.56 1.40
C ALA A 193 7.68 21.51 2.54
N LYS A 194 7.68 21.94 3.80
CA LYS A 194 7.53 21.00 4.95
C LYS A 194 6.15 20.38 4.99
N ARG A 195 5.11 21.21 4.84
CA ARG A 195 3.72 20.73 4.82
C ARG A 195 3.45 19.90 3.58
N PHE A 196 3.90 20.35 2.42
CA PHE A 196 3.75 19.66 1.15
C PHE A 196 4.38 18.26 1.16
N ARG A 197 5.58 18.11 1.72
CA ARG A 197 6.22 16.81 1.90
C ARG A 197 5.39 15.85 2.78
N ALA A 198 4.82 16.34 3.86
CA ALA A 198 3.95 15.53 4.70
C ALA A 198 2.67 15.11 3.97
N GLU A 199 2.07 16.01 3.19
CA GLU A 199 0.88 15.74 2.39
C GLU A 199 1.17 14.70 1.30
N LEU A 200 2.31 14.78 0.59
CA LEU A 200 2.72 13.77 -0.39
C LEU A 200 2.83 12.37 0.22
N ILE A 201 3.46 12.27 1.39
CA ILE A 201 3.63 10.99 2.08
C ILE A 201 2.30 10.45 2.58
N LEU A 202 1.46 11.28 3.17
CA LEU A 202 0.14 10.85 3.66
C LEU A 202 -0.74 10.34 2.51
N LEU A 203 -0.78 11.07 1.39
CA LEU A 203 -1.55 10.65 0.21
C LEU A 203 -0.97 9.41 -0.49
N SER A 204 0.34 9.20 -0.41
CA SER A 204 0.98 8.03 -1.02
C SER A 204 0.82 6.75 -0.20
N SER A 205 0.46 6.86 1.07
CA SER A 205 0.33 5.72 1.99
C SER A 205 -1.12 5.31 2.28
N GLY A 206 -2.12 6.07 1.84
CA GLY A 206 -3.54 5.75 1.95
C GLY A 206 -4.05 5.02 0.74
#